data_ed74ff5af21274a8e29758722988355d
#
_entry.id   ed74ff5af21274a8e29758722988355d
#
_cell.length_a   1.000
_cell.length_b   1.000
_cell.length_c   1.000
_cell.angle_alpha   90.00
_cell.angle_beta   90.00
_cell.angle_gamma   90.00
#
_symmetry.space_group_name_H-M   'P 1'
#
loop_
_entity.id
_entity.type
_entity.pdbx_description
1 polymer ?
#
loop_
_entity_poly.entity_id
_entity_poly.type
_entity_poly.pdbx_seq_one_letter_code
_entity_poly.pdbx_strand_id
1 'polypeptide(L)'
;MSTTKKNCWDFNRCGRGPGDTEEGQREPCPAATEQRLDGVHDGTNSGRACWVVAGTHCGGKAQGTHAAKHGGCEQCAFYQQVAQEEGKGLQRSLSLLSRLKNPTRRPDISEKKLGVLIGGAGLIGGALMHYFKSEKSDAIEILSPNSKKLSLREPGDIKQYFRKYRPDFIINCAIAALDSDAQLTYETNYLGCINLARVAMALKIPYIHFSSAATLPNSENLAEEQTLPLSANLSNYAKSKLMAEKTLRHLHETSGLDYTIIKLGVVYGKHDHKVQGFHRLLLTIARQSLLFMLTGRGVKHSYTSCKKIPPFVDYLLANREEFSGQTYHFVDEEPVELSQLILSIKARLGITVPKEIYISYPLARVGTNCLKWVLRGLNRIGIEARLPAEMMFMENFYATQTLSTAKLKGSSYGIPEPETTVFTELPGIIDYYITRWEHLNLVSAYNVCFIDPLKQTEGFSHNPQYLIEAIHNGAIDPLADFEELREAEPAQ
;
A
#
# COMPACT_ATOMS: atom_id res chain seq x y z
N MET A 1 -2.22 22.96 48.81
CA MET A 1 -2.42 21.57 49.22
C MET A 1 -2.98 20.81 48.07
N SER A 2 -2.20 19.93 47.41
CA SER A 2 -2.65 19.09 46.32
C SER A 2 -3.58 18.02 46.91
N THR A 3 -4.87 18.16 46.74
CA THR A 3 -5.85 17.12 47.09
C THR A 3 -5.73 16.02 46.03
N THR A 4 -5.17 14.87 46.42
CA THR A 4 -5.13 13.66 45.59
C THR A 4 -6.57 13.31 45.16
N LYS A 5 -6.83 13.28 43.84
CA LYS A 5 -8.14 12.93 43.30
C LYS A 5 -8.44 11.45 43.58
N LYS A 6 -9.65 11.16 44.11
CA LYS A 6 -10.05 9.80 44.50
C LYS A 6 -10.56 8.99 43.31
N ASN A 7 -10.25 7.69 43.28
CA ASN A 7 -10.87 6.75 42.36
C ASN A 7 -12.25 6.29 42.88
N CYS A 8 -13.04 5.62 42.05
CA CYS A 8 -14.40 5.22 42.40
C CYS A 8 -14.44 4.25 43.61
N TRP A 9 -13.46 3.37 43.76
CA TRP A 9 -13.37 2.45 44.90
C TRP A 9 -12.98 3.15 46.18
N ASP A 10 -12.14 4.19 46.14
CA ASP A 10 -11.78 5.01 47.29
C ASP A 10 -12.95 5.87 47.76
N PHE A 11 -13.66 6.45 46.77
CA PHE A 11 -14.85 7.29 47.03
C PHE A 11 -16.00 6.48 47.66
N ASN A 12 -16.33 5.33 47.06
CA ASN A 12 -17.41 4.47 47.50
C ASN A 12 -17.02 3.50 48.63
N ARG A 13 -15.73 3.42 48.98
CA ARG A 13 -15.18 2.48 49.98
C ARG A 13 -15.65 1.05 49.78
N CYS A 14 -15.65 0.57 48.53
CA CYS A 14 -16.28 -0.71 48.16
C CYS A 14 -15.39 -1.94 48.38
N GLY A 15 -14.10 -1.76 48.74
CA GLY A 15 -13.14 -2.85 48.98
C GLY A 15 -12.84 -3.69 47.75
N ARG A 16 -12.89 -3.09 46.51
CA ARG A 16 -12.63 -3.74 45.24
C ARG A 16 -11.61 -2.98 44.39
N GLY A 17 -10.76 -2.17 45.02
CA GLY A 17 -9.65 -1.45 44.40
C GLY A 17 -8.48 -2.38 44.08
N PRO A 18 -7.42 -1.85 43.39
CA PRO A 18 -6.19 -2.57 43.19
C PRO A 18 -5.50 -2.80 44.55
N GLY A 19 -5.28 -4.04 44.94
CA GLY A 19 -4.61 -4.39 46.22
C GLY A 19 -5.52 -4.50 47.44
N ASP A 20 -6.85 -4.25 47.32
CA ASP A 20 -7.79 -4.39 48.46
C ASP A 20 -8.18 -5.86 48.72
N THR A 21 -7.65 -6.80 47.97
CA THR A 21 -7.94 -8.23 48.15
C THR A 21 -7.05 -8.83 49.25
N GLU A 22 -7.53 -8.83 50.50
CA GLU A 22 -7.16 -9.88 51.44
C GLU A 22 -7.59 -11.21 50.85
N GLU A 23 -6.69 -12.18 50.86
CA GLU A 23 -6.91 -13.51 50.27
C GLU A 23 -8.29 -14.06 50.58
N GLY A 24 -9.14 -14.17 49.55
CA GLY A 24 -10.32 -15.04 49.53
C GLY A 24 -11.70 -14.41 49.49
N GLN A 25 -11.97 -13.11 49.49
CA GLN A 25 -13.35 -12.64 49.67
C GLN A 25 -14.03 -11.88 48.56
N ARG A 26 -13.36 -11.15 47.65
CA ARG A 26 -14.06 -10.45 46.55
C ARG A 26 -13.20 -10.29 45.33
N GLU A 27 -13.71 -10.57 44.13
CA GLU A 27 -13.05 -10.27 42.89
C GLU A 27 -12.85 -8.75 42.72
N PRO A 28 -11.71 -8.27 42.20
CA PRO A 28 -11.47 -6.86 41.94
C PRO A 28 -12.50 -6.33 40.92
N CYS A 29 -12.88 -5.08 41.06
CA CYS A 29 -13.79 -4.46 40.10
C CYS A 29 -13.15 -4.31 38.73
N PRO A 30 -13.84 -4.60 37.62
CA PRO A 30 -13.31 -4.36 36.27
C PRO A 30 -12.75 -2.95 36.05
N ALA A 31 -13.26 -1.92 36.71
CA ALA A 31 -12.68 -0.59 36.66
C ALA A 31 -11.30 -0.49 37.34
N ALA A 32 -11.02 -1.36 38.32
CA ALA A 32 -9.74 -1.39 39.02
C ALA A 32 -8.64 -2.15 38.24
N THR A 33 -9.04 -3.01 37.30
CA THR A 33 -8.14 -3.82 36.46
C THR A 33 -8.02 -3.30 35.03
N GLU A 34 -8.97 -2.47 34.56
CA GLU A 34 -9.01 -1.94 33.20
C GLU A 34 -8.00 -0.80 33.01
N GLN A 35 -6.85 -1.13 32.47
CA GLN A 35 -5.73 -0.19 32.32
C GLN A 35 -5.78 0.67 31.07
N ARG A 36 -6.69 0.40 30.08
CA ARG A 36 -6.79 1.19 28.84
C ARG A 36 -7.21 2.64 29.08
N LEU A 37 -7.76 2.94 30.25
CA LEU A 37 -8.15 4.28 30.65
C LEU A 37 -7.31 4.82 31.83
N ASP A 38 -6.13 4.22 32.07
CA ASP A 38 -5.21 4.71 33.09
C ASP A 38 -4.81 6.17 32.83
N GLY A 39 -4.72 6.99 33.88
CA GLY A 39 -4.47 8.41 33.79
C GLY A 39 -5.68 9.27 33.34
N VAL A 40 -6.80 8.68 32.95
CA VAL A 40 -8.01 9.47 32.60
C VAL A 40 -8.53 10.19 33.83
N HIS A 41 -8.68 11.52 33.73
CA HIS A 41 -9.09 12.41 34.80
C HIS A 41 -8.18 12.29 36.05
N ASP A 42 -6.88 11.99 35.84
CA ASP A 42 -5.87 11.72 36.87
C ASP A 42 -6.20 10.51 37.76
N GLY A 43 -6.95 9.54 37.24
CA GLY A 43 -7.30 8.30 37.96
C GLY A 43 -6.33 7.17 37.66
N THR A 44 -6.30 6.18 38.57
CA THR A 44 -5.59 4.91 38.36
C THR A 44 -6.46 3.94 37.61
N ASN A 45 -5.92 3.27 36.59
CA ASN A 45 -6.68 2.37 35.71
C ASN A 45 -7.93 3.09 35.16
N SER A 46 -9.11 2.48 35.28
CA SER A 46 -10.38 3.15 34.92
C SER A 46 -11.12 3.72 36.11
N GLY A 47 -10.43 3.97 37.23
CA GLY A 47 -11.02 4.39 38.50
C GLY A 47 -11.80 5.71 38.43
N ARG A 48 -11.42 6.61 37.53
CA ARG A 48 -12.12 7.88 37.29
C ARG A 48 -12.83 7.94 35.93
N ALA A 49 -13.09 6.75 35.35
CA ALA A 49 -13.87 6.55 34.13
C ALA A 49 -14.73 5.27 34.20
N CYS A 50 -15.10 4.81 35.39
CA CYS A 50 -15.80 3.55 35.63
C CYS A 50 -17.16 3.43 34.91
N TRP A 51 -17.80 4.55 34.55
CA TRP A 51 -19.07 4.56 33.83
C TRP A 51 -19.02 4.02 32.41
N VAL A 52 -17.84 3.95 31.80
CA VAL A 52 -17.66 3.35 30.44
C VAL A 52 -17.20 1.89 30.48
N VAL A 53 -16.77 1.38 31.62
CA VAL A 53 -16.26 0.00 31.76
C VAL A 53 -17.44 -0.95 32.07
N ALA A 54 -17.63 -1.99 31.26
CA ALA A 54 -18.67 -3.01 31.50
C ALA A 54 -18.33 -3.86 32.72
N GLY A 55 -19.36 -4.40 33.36
CA GLY A 55 -19.22 -5.35 34.48
C GLY A 55 -18.77 -4.73 35.80
N THR A 56 -18.72 -3.41 35.94
CA THR A 56 -18.33 -2.76 37.21
C THR A 56 -19.31 -3.09 38.35
N HIS A 57 -18.81 -3.23 39.58
CA HIS A 57 -19.62 -3.62 40.74
C HIS A 57 -20.18 -2.43 41.51
N CYS A 58 -20.91 -1.53 40.85
CA CYS A 58 -21.55 -0.37 41.50
C CYS A 58 -22.79 -0.81 42.28
N GLY A 59 -22.94 -0.30 43.51
CA GLY A 59 -24.12 -0.65 44.37
C GLY A 59 -24.16 -2.13 44.76
N GLY A 60 -23.04 -2.85 44.77
CA GLY A 60 -22.95 -4.26 45.19
C GLY A 60 -23.35 -5.29 44.14
N LYS A 61 -23.77 -4.88 42.95
CA LYS A 61 -24.12 -5.76 41.82
C LYS A 61 -23.29 -5.47 40.59
N ALA A 62 -22.99 -6.52 39.82
CA ALA A 62 -22.34 -6.37 38.53
C ALA A 62 -23.24 -5.58 37.55
N GLN A 63 -22.70 -4.49 37.00
CA GLN A 63 -23.43 -3.63 36.08
C GLN A 63 -23.16 -4.08 34.64
N GLY A 64 -24.16 -3.95 33.77
CA GLY A 64 -24.06 -4.31 32.36
C GLY A 64 -23.09 -3.42 31.54
N THR A 65 -23.32 -3.36 30.24
CA THR A 65 -22.59 -2.50 29.32
C THR A 65 -22.83 -1.02 29.60
N HIS A 66 -22.01 -0.13 29.01
CA HIS A 66 -22.20 1.32 29.11
C HIS A 66 -23.65 1.75 28.77
N ALA A 67 -24.21 1.20 27.68
CA ALA A 67 -25.57 1.54 27.25
C ALA A 67 -26.62 1.15 28.31
N ALA A 68 -26.43 0.03 29.02
CA ALA A 68 -27.36 -0.44 30.03
C ALA A 68 -27.31 0.37 31.35
N LYS A 69 -26.17 0.98 31.68
CA LYS A 69 -25.96 1.69 32.95
C LYS A 69 -25.90 3.21 32.85
N HIS A 70 -25.90 3.77 31.62
CA HIS A 70 -25.62 5.20 31.36
C HIS A 70 -26.51 6.12 32.18
N GLY A 71 -27.81 5.96 32.17
CA GLY A 71 -28.75 6.81 32.92
C GLY A 71 -28.55 6.76 34.44
N GLY A 72 -28.13 5.62 34.99
CA GLY A 72 -27.80 5.47 36.40
C GLY A 72 -26.45 6.08 36.79
N CYS A 73 -25.46 6.00 35.85
CA CYS A 73 -24.14 6.58 36.10
C CYS A 73 -24.13 8.10 36.11
N GLU A 74 -24.93 8.79 35.31
CA GLU A 74 -25.05 10.26 35.34
C GLU A 74 -25.63 10.80 36.67
N GLN A 75 -26.44 9.99 37.36
CA GLN A 75 -26.96 10.30 38.67
C GLN A 75 -26.04 9.85 39.81
N CYS A 76 -24.93 9.16 39.50
CA CYS A 76 -23.98 8.70 40.51
C CYS A 76 -23.21 9.87 41.13
N ALA A 77 -23.18 9.95 42.46
CA ALA A 77 -22.47 11.01 43.19
C ALA A 77 -20.97 11.07 42.81
N PHE A 78 -20.35 9.93 42.54
CA PHE A 78 -18.97 9.87 42.09
C PHE A 78 -18.78 10.47 40.68
N TYR A 79 -19.68 10.15 39.74
CA TYR A 79 -19.64 10.74 38.40
C TYR A 79 -19.81 12.27 38.47
N GLN A 80 -20.77 12.74 39.26
CA GLN A 80 -21.02 14.18 39.45
C GLN A 80 -19.83 14.89 40.05
N GLN A 81 -19.13 14.26 41.01
CA GLN A 81 -17.90 14.80 41.57
C GLN A 81 -16.80 14.90 40.53
N VAL A 82 -16.56 13.84 39.75
CA VAL A 82 -15.55 13.88 38.66
C VAL A 82 -15.92 14.95 37.63
N ALA A 83 -17.19 15.07 37.26
CA ALA A 83 -17.66 16.08 36.31
C ALA A 83 -17.45 17.51 36.83
N GLN A 84 -17.63 17.73 38.11
CA GLN A 84 -17.38 19.01 38.77
C GLN A 84 -15.88 19.32 38.85
N GLU A 85 -15.07 18.37 39.24
CA GLU A 85 -13.61 18.51 39.34
C GLU A 85 -12.94 18.76 37.99
N GLU A 86 -13.38 18.08 36.92
CA GLU A 86 -12.80 18.19 35.57
C GLU A 86 -13.39 19.36 34.77
N GLY A 87 -14.62 19.76 35.02
CA GLY A 87 -15.27 20.85 34.30
C GLY A 87 -15.20 20.69 32.80
N LYS A 88 -14.57 21.63 32.09
CA LYS A 88 -14.34 21.56 30.63
C LYS A 88 -13.36 20.46 30.19
N GLY A 89 -12.59 19.90 31.12
CA GLY A 89 -11.65 18.78 30.89
C GLY A 89 -12.32 17.42 30.91
N LEU A 90 -13.60 17.31 31.31
CA LEU A 90 -14.31 16.02 31.33
C LEU A 90 -14.39 15.40 29.95
N GLN A 91 -13.79 14.22 29.78
CA GLN A 91 -13.79 13.51 28.52
C GLN A 91 -15.14 12.86 28.26
N ARG A 92 -15.67 13.03 27.05
CA ARG A 92 -16.95 12.45 26.64
C ARG A 92 -16.94 10.92 26.68
N SER A 93 -18.02 10.31 27.16
CA SER A 93 -18.14 8.84 27.24
C SER A 93 -17.85 8.13 25.91
N LEU A 94 -18.29 8.69 24.77
CA LEU A 94 -17.98 8.13 23.44
C LEU A 94 -16.48 8.11 23.12
N SER A 95 -15.72 9.12 23.55
CA SER A 95 -14.26 9.16 23.39
C SER A 95 -13.59 8.08 24.24
N LEU A 96 -14.04 7.89 25.47
CA LEU A 96 -13.53 6.85 26.36
C LEU A 96 -13.89 5.44 25.90
N LEU A 97 -15.11 5.24 25.40
CA LEU A 97 -15.52 3.99 24.76
C LEU A 97 -14.71 3.65 23.50
N SER A 98 -14.36 4.66 22.72
CA SER A 98 -13.47 4.50 21.57
C SER A 98 -12.08 3.99 21.99
N ARG A 99 -11.55 4.46 23.14
CA ARG A 99 -10.30 3.96 23.71
C ARG A 99 -10.42 2.50 24.18
N LEU A 100 -11.56 2.13 24.75
CA LEU A 100 -11.81 0.74 25.16
C LEU A 100 -11.98 -0.23 23.96
N LYS A 101 -12.50 0.26 22.84
CA LYS A 101 -12.66 -0.55 21.60
C LYS A 101 -11.37 -0.62 20.77
N ASN A 102 -10.56 0.43 20.81
CA ASN A 102 -9.27 0.48 20.14
C ASN A 102 -8.21 0.63 21.22
N PRO A 103 -7.53 -0.43 21.63
CA PRO A 103 -6.47 -0.31 22.63
C PRO A 103 -5.39 0.63 22.09
N THR A 104 -5.32 1.83 22.69
CA THR A 104 -4.16 2.68 22.51
C THR A 104 -2.97 1.92 23.09
N ARG A 105 -1.92 1.76 22.28
CA ARG A 105 -0.70 1.11 22.69
C ARG A 105 -0.26 1.64 24.07
N ARG A 106 -0.10 0.76 25.04
CA ARG A 106 0.61 1.08 26.27
C ARG A 106 2.08 1.34 25.94
N PRO A 107 2.75 2.27 26.59
CA PRO A 107 4.17 2.51 26.36
C PRO A 107 5.08 1.32 26.67
N ASP A 108 4.61 0.27 27.39
CA ASP A 108 5.51 -0.64 28.09
C ASP A 108 5.37 -2.16 27.89
N ILE A 109 4.53 -2.68 26.97
CA ILE A 109 4.35 -4.15 26.89
C ILE A 109 4.44 -4.74 25.48
N SER A 110 4.85 -4.03 24.46
CA SER A 110 5.14 -4.65 23.18
C SER A 110 6.59 -4.41 22.82
N GLU A 111 7.42 -5.44 22.86
CA GLU A 111 8.77 -5.46 22.27
C GLU A 111 8.75 -5.20 20.76
N LYS A 112 7.55 -5.13 20.16
CA LYS A 112 7.36 -4.93 18.71
C LYS A 112 7.46 -3.46 18.33
N LYS A 113 8.27 -3.18 17.32
CA LYS A 113 8.30 -1.86 16.68
C LYS A 113 6.98 -1.59 15.96
N LEU A 114 6.47 -0.37 16.04
CA LEU A 114 5.29 0.09 15.33
C LEU A 114 5.68 0.87 14.08
N GLY A 115 5.31 0.37 12.92
CA GLY A 115 5.49 1.07 11.65
C GLY A 115 4.20 1.71 11.13
N VAL A 116 4.32 2.85 10.45
CA VAL A 116 3.22 3.42 9.66
C VAL A 116 3.58 3.37 8.19
N LEU A 117 2.77 2.64 7.42
CA LEU A 117 2.91 2.49 5.98
C LEU A 117 1.79 3.25 5.27
N ILE A 118 2.14 4.31 4.55
CA ILE A 118 1.21 5.09 3.75
C ILE A 118 1.17 4.52 2.33
N GLY A 119 -0.03 4.29 1.81
CA GLY A 119 -0.22 3.70 0.47
C GLY A 119 -0.23 2.18 0.44
N GLY A 120 -0.58 1.50 1.54
CA GLY A 120 -0.58 0.02 1.65
C GLY A 120 -1.55 -0.71 0.72
N ALA A 121 -2.47 -0.03 0.03
CA ALA A 121 -3.36 -0.63 -0.97
C ALA A 121 -2.74 -0.68 -2.39
N GLY A 122 -1.57 -0.10 -2.62
CA GLY A 122 -0.84 -0.17 -3.89
C GLY A 122 0.01 -1.43 -4.01
N LEU A 123 0.60 -1.67 -5.20
CA LEU A 123 1.46 -2.83 -5.47
C LEU A 123 2.61 -2.94 -4.45
N ILE A 124 3.41 -1.90 -4.29
CA ILE A 124 4.55 -1.87 -3.35
C ILE A 124 4.06 -1.95 -1.90
N GLY A 125 3.09 -1.10 -1.54
CA GLY A 125 2.56 -1.05 -0.19
C GLY A 125 1.87 -2.36 0.22
N GLY A 126 1.17 -3.02 -0.70
CA GLY A 126 0.56 -4.34 -0.49
C GLY A 126 1.61 -5.43 -0.22
N ALA A 127 2.70 -5.45 -1.00
CA ALA A 127 3.82 -6.37 -0.79
C ALA A 127 4.48 -6.16 0.59
N LEU A 128 4.73 -4.89 0.98
CA LEU A 128 5.25 -4.54 2.31
C LEU A 128 4.30 -4.95 3.43
N MET A 129 2.99 -4.68 3.29
CA MET A 129 1.98 -5.09 4.27
C MET A 129 1.94 -6.60 4.47
N HIS A 130 2.00 -7.35 3.35
CA HIS A 130 2.02 -8.80 3.41
C HIS A 130 3.27 -9.29 4.15
N TYR A 131 4.45 -8.86 3.73
CA TYR A 131 5.72 -9.27 4.33
C TYR A 131 5.79 -8.99 5.84
N PHE A 132 5.50 -7.76 6.26
CA PHE A 132 5.57 -7.43 7.69
C PHE A 132 4.53 -8.18 8.53
N LYS A 133 3.36 -8.52 7.96
CA LYS A 133 2.33 -9.29 8.67
C LYS A 133 2.59 -10.79 8.70
N SER A 134 3.21 -11.36 7.65
CA SER A 134 3.46 -12.81 7.58
C SER A 134 4.82 -13.18 8.17
N GLU A 135 5.88 -12.40 7.87
CA GLU A 135 7.24 -12.81 8.18
C GLU A 135 7.87 -12.05 9.34
N LYS A 136 7.35 -10.88 9.69
CA LYS A 136 7.88 -10.03 10.76
C LYS A 136 6.85 -9.70 11.84
N SER A 137 5.74 -10.43 11.88
CA SER A 137 4.63 -10.18 12.82
C SER A 137 5.05 -10.25 14.29
N ASP A 138 6.10 -10.98 14.62
CA ASP A 138 6.61 -11.10 15.99
C ASP A 138 7.43 -9.89 16.44
N ALA A 139 8.07 -9.18 15.49
CA ALA A 139 8.96 -8.06 15.76
C ALA A 139 8.34 -6.69 15.39
N ILE A 140 7.43 -6.64 14.42
CA ILE A 140 6.91 -5.40 13.85
C ILE A 140 5.39 -5.46 13.74
N GLU A 141 4.72 -4.42 14.23
CA GLU A 141 3.32 -4.12 13.95
C GLU A 141 3.25 -3.02 12.88
N ILE A 142 2.44 -3.24 11.83
CA ILE A 142 2.28 -2.28 10.74
C ILE A 142 0.85 -1.72 10.71
N LEU A 143 0.74 -0.40 10.80
CA LEU A 143 -0.50 0.33 10.54
C LEU A 143 -0.49 0.92 9.13
N SER A 144 -1.54 0.68 8.37
CA SER A 144 -1.72 1.27 7.04
C SER A 144 -3.06 1.98 6.94
N PRO A 145 -3.13 3.28 7.27
CA PRO A 145 -4.33 4.05 7.12
C PRO A 145 -4.67 4.30 5.65
N ASN A 146 -5.95 4.21 5.31
CA ASN A 146 -6.43 4.69 4.02
C ASN A 146 -6.63 6.21 4.04
N SER A 147 -6.86 6.82 2.87
CA SER A 147 -7.02 8.28 2.73
C SER A 147 -8.22 8.87 3.49
N LYS A 148 -9.20 8.05 3.88
CA LYS A 148 -10.33 8.48 4.74
C LYS A 148 -9.93 8.58 6.21
N LYS A 149 -8.94 7.79 6.65
CA LYS A 149 -8.43 7.80 8.03
C LYS A 149 -7.26 8.76 8.23
N LEU A 150 -6.49 8.99 7.18
CA LEU A 150 -5.34 9.87 7.17
C LEU A 150 -5.20 10.52 5.79
N SER A 151 -5.65 11.76 5.67
CA SER A 151 -5.44 12.56 4.47
C SER A 151 -4.04 13.17 4.50
N LEU A 152 -3.24 12.90 3.46
CA LEU A 152 -1.92 13.55 3.31
C LEU A 152 -2.03 15.04 2.94
N ARG A 153 -3.20 15.47 2.49
CA ARG A 153 -3.50 16.85 2.09
C ARG A 153 -3.82 17.75 3.29
N GLU A 154 -4.17 17.14 4.43
CA GLU A 154 -4.61 17.83 5.64
C GLU A 154 -3.55 17.71 6.75
N PRO A 155 -2.74 18.74 7.00
CA PRO A 155 -1.72 18.70 8.05
C PRO A 155 -2.30 18.44 9.46
N GLY A 156 -3.55 18.81 9.70
CA GLY A 156 -4.28 18.54 10.93
C GLY A 156 -4.49 17.05 11.19
N ASP A 157 -4.93 16.32 10.16
CA ASP A 157 -5.15 14.88 10.22
C ASP A 157 -3.82 14.14 10.50
N ILE A 158 -2.75 14.56 9.81
CA ILE A 158 -1.42 14.01 10.00
C ILE A 158 -0.96 14.21 11.45
N LYS A 159 -1.06 15.44 11.98
CA LYS A 159 -0.71 15.74 13.37
C LYS A 159 -1.50 14.88 14.36
N GLN A 160 -2.82 14.78 14.18
CA GLN A 160 -3.68 14.01 15.07
C GLN A 160 -3.34 12.53 15.03
N TYR A 161 -3.14 11.97 13.83
CA TYR A 161 -2.83 10.57 13.63
C TYR A 161 -1.51 10.19 14.33
N PHE A 162 -0.44 10.92 14.05
CA PHE A 162 0.90 10.60 14.58
C PHE A 162 1.05 10.96 16.07
N ARG A 163 0.27 11.91 16.59
CA ARG A 163 0.18 12.13 18.05
C ARG A 163 -0.45 10.93 18.76
N LYS A 164 -1.42 10.28 18.11
CA LYS A 164 -2.12 9.12 18.66
C LYS A 164 -1.26 7.85 18.63
N TYR A 165 -0.63 7.56 17.50
CA TYR A 165 0.01 6.25 17.29
C TYR A 165 1.50 6.21 17.58
N ARG A 166 2.21 7.33 17.49
CA ARG A 166 3.65 7.47 17.78
C ARG A 166 4.48 6.28 17.26
N PRO A 167 4.60 6.09 15.94
CA PRO A 167 5.32 4.97 15.37
C PRO A 167 6.84 5.08 15.56
N ASP A 168 7.54 3.97 15.37
CA ASP A 168 8.99 3.89 15.38
C ASP A 168 9.63 4.16 14.02
N PHE A 169 8.83 4.08 12.92
CA PHE A 169 9.25 4.44 11.56
C PHE A 169 8.07 4.73 10.63
N ILE A 170 8.34 5.41 9.52
CA ILE A 170 7.36 5.74 8.49
C ILE A 170 7.84 5.25 7.13
N ILE A 171 6.98 4.56 6.38
CA ILE A 171 7.21 4.18 4.99
C ILE A 171 6.16 4.86 4.12
N ASN A 172 6.58 5.60 3.11
CA ASN A 172 5.69 6.34 2.22
C ASN A 172 5.72 5.78 0.79
N CYS A 173 4.71 4.98 0.45
CA CYS A 173 4.44 4.46 -0.89
C CYS A 173 3.28 5.21 -1.59
N ALA A 174 2.72 6.25 -0.96
CA ALA A 174 1.57 6.94 -1.52
C ALA A 174 1.94 7.78 -2.74
N ILE A 175 1.10 7.69 -3.77
CA ILE A 175 1.16 8.53 -4.97
C ILE A 175 -0.26 8.88 -5.42
N ALA A 176 -0.42 10.08 -5.96
CA ALA A 176 -1.55 10.41 -6.83
C ALA A 176 -1.44 9.60 -8.13
N ALA A 177 -2.55 9.37 -8.83
CA ALA A 177 -2.50 8.69 -10.13
C ALA A 177 -1.60 9.46 -11.11
N LEU A 178 -0.98 8.73 -12.05
CA LEU A 178 -0.01 9.32 -13.00
C LEU A 178 -0.61 10.42 -13.88
N ASP A 179 -1.91 10.35 -14.12
CA ASP A 179 -2.73 11.29 -14.91
C ASP A 179 -3.44 12.34 -14.05
N SER A 180 -3.11 12.44 -12.75
CA SER A 180 -3.70 13.43 -11.86
C SER A 180 -3.31 14.85 -12.26
N ASP A 181 -4.22 15.79 -11.95
CA ASP A 181 -3.96 17.21 -12.14
C ASP A 181 -2.79 17.71 -11.28
N ALA A 182 -2.34 18.92 -11.55
CA ALA A 182 -1.20 19.52 -10.89
C ALA A 182 -1.43 19.73 -9.39
N GLN A 183 -2.65 20.11 -8.99
CA GLN A 183 -2.99 20.38 -7.59
C GLN A 183 -2.97 19.10 -6.77
N LEU A 184 -3.68 18.05 -7.19
CA LEU A 184 -3.71 16.77 -6.49
C LEU A 184 -2.32 16.13 -6.40
N THR A 185 -1.54 16.23 -7.48
CA THR A 185 -0.15 15.72 -7.51
C THR A 185 0.75 16.49 -6.54
N TYR A 186 0.65 17.81 -6.53
CA TYR A 186 1.41 18.66 -5.62
C TYR A 186 1.07 18.39 -4.16
N GLU A 187 -0.22 18.36 -3.82
CA GLU A 187 -0.71 18.15 -2.45
C GLU A 187 -0.37 16.76 -1.92
N THR A 188 -0.54 15.71 -2.75
CA THR A 188 -0.34 14.32 -2.31
C THR A 188 1.14 13.91 -2.38
N ASN A 189 1.78 14.09 -3.55
CA ASN A 189 3.12 13.55 -3.76
C ASN A 189 4.22 14.40 -3.12
N TYR A 190 4.04 15.73 -3.12
CA TYR A 190 5.04 16.64 -2.58
C TYR A 190 4.70 17.09 -1.17
N LEU A 191 3.62 17.85 -0.95
CA LEU A 191 3.28 18.36 0.40
C LEU A 191 3.04 17.22 1.39
N GLY A 192 2.34 16.17 0.98
CA GLY A 192 2.13 14.98 1.81
C GLY A 192 3.45 14.32 2.22
N CYS A 193 4.39 14.17 1.29
CA CYS A 193 5.73 13.67 1.55
C CYS A 193 6.46 14.54 2.60
N ILE A 194 6.48 15.87 2.41
CA ILE A 194 7.17 16.80 3.31
C ILE A 194 6.52 16.86 4.69
N ASN A 195 5.20 16.78 4.77
CA ASN A 195 4.49 16.73 6.06
C ASN A 195 4.85 15.44 6.83
N LEU A 196 4.96 14.31 6.16
CA LEU A 196 5.41 13.06 6.79
C LEU A 196 6.87 13.15 7.24
N ALA A 197 7.75 13.75 6.42
CA ALA A 197 9.14 13.99 6.79
C ALA A 197 9.26 14.89 8.03
N ARG A 198 8.47 15.95 8.13
CA ARG A 198 8.41 16.81 9.33
C ARG A 198 7.95 16.05 10.57
N VAL A 199 7.00 15.13 10.43
CA VAL A 199 6.59 14.25 11.52
C VAL A 199 7.75 13.33 11.93
N ALA A 200 8.44 12.72 10.95
CA ALA A 200 9.58 11.86 11.23
C ALA A 200 10.68 12.61 12.01
N MET A 201 10.99 13.85 11.62
CA MET A 201 11.90 14.71 12.35
C MET A 201 11.43 15.00 13.78
N ALA A 202 10.15 15.37 13.95
CA ALA A 202 9.57 15.69 15.26
C ALA A 202 9.57 14.49 16.22
N LEU A 203 9.39 13.27 15.68
CA LEU A 203 9.41 12.03 16.43
C LEU A 203 10.81 11.39 16.51
N LYS A 204 11.78 11.92 15.76
CA LYS A 204 13.15 11.37 15.60
C LYS A 204 13.15 9.91 15.18
N ILE A 205 12.39 9.59 14.11
CA ILE A 205 12.21 8.25 13.58
C ILE A 205 12.59 8.17 12.10
N PRO A 206 13.01 7.00 11.58
CA PRO A 206 13.32 6.78 10.18
C PRO A 206 12.14 7.04 9.24
N TYR A 207 12.44 7.63 8.07
CA TYR A 207 11.51 7.88 6.99
C TYR A 207 11.99 7.24 5.69
N ILE A 208 11.26 6.25 5.19
CA ILE A 208 11.56 5.61 3.90
C ILE A 208 10.62 6.18 2.83
N HIS A 209 11.20 6.71 1.76
CA HIS A 209 10.46 7.32 0.65
C HIS A 209 10.73 6.59 -0.67
N PHE A 210 9.67 6.23 -1.39
CA PHE A 210 9.78 5.66 -2.72
C PHE A 210 9.75 6.75 -3.79
N SER A 211 10.78 6.78 -4.61
CA SER A 211 10.89 7.61 -5.80
C SER A 211 10.89 6.75 -7.08
N SER A 212 11.19 7.33 -8.22
CA SER A 212 11.02 6.71 -9.52
C SER A 212 12.12 7.11 -10.49
N ALA A 213 12.42 6.23 -11.45
CA ALA A 213 13.23 6.52 -12.63
C ALA A 213 12.74 7.74 -13.43
N ALA A 214 11.48 8.15 -13.29
CA ALA A 214 10.93 9.35 -13.91
C ALA A 214 11.64 10.67 -13.50
N THR A 215 12.48 10.64 -12.44
CA THR A 215 13.31 11.77 -12.02
C THR A 215 14.67 11.81 -12.73
N LEU A 216 14.98 10.84 -13.56
CA LEU A 216 16.24 10.66 -14.26
C LEU A 216 16.10 10.92 -15.77
N PRO A 217 17.17 11.31 -16.47
CA PRO A 217 17.15 11.44 -17.92
C PRO A 217 17.06 10.07 -18.61
N ASN A 218 16.79 10.07 -19.90
CA ASN A 218 16.86 8.88 -20.73
C ASN A 218 18.32 8.64 -21.12
N SER A 219 18.98 7.72 -20.45
CA SER A 219 20.38 7.32 -20.70
C SER A 219 20.63 5.94 -20.11
N GLU A 220 21.79 5.36 -20.39
CA GLU A 220 22.19 4.07 -19.86
C GLU A 220 23.02 4.19 -18.58
N ASN A 221 22.88 3.20 -17.71
CA ASN A 221 23.68 3.02 -16.49
C ASN A 221 23.74 4.27 -15.61
N LEU A 222 22.59 4.90 -15.38
CA LEU A 222 22.47 6.14 -14.62
C LEU A 222 22.80 5.92 -13.14
N ALA A 223 23.62 6.81 -12.58
CA ALA A 223 23.86 6.90 -11.14
C ALA A 223 22.76 7.71 -10.43
N GLU A 224 22.68 7.58 -9.11
CA GLU A 224 21.62 8.18 -8.27
C GLU A 224 21.59 9.72 -8.32
N GLU A 225 22.72 10.35 -8.58
CA GLU A 225 22.92 11.80 -8.62
C GLU A 225 22.52 12.42 -9.96
N GLN A 226 22.42 11.64 -11.03
CA GLN A 226 22.14 12.09 -12.39
C GLN A 226 20.66 12.43 -12.61
N THR A 227 20.12 13.32 -11.80
CA THR A 227 18.70 13.71 -11.87
C THR A 227 18.44 14.74 -12.96
N LEU A 228 17.20 14.76 -13.47
CA LEU A 228 16.71 15.80 -14.36
C LEU A 228 16.82 17.19 -13.71
N PRO A 229 17.08 18.25 -14.49
CA PRO A 229 16.90 19.62 -14.00
C PRO A 229 15.41 19.87 -13.70
N LEU A 230 15.12 20.47 -12.53
CA LEU A 230 13.75 20.83 -12.19
C LEU A 230 13.24 21.91 -13.13
N SER A 231 12.19 21.63 -13.87
CA SER A 231 11.62 22.54 -14.85
C SER A 231 10.08 22.44 -14.90
N ALA A 232 9.44 23.51 -15.37
CA ALA A 232 7.99 23.54 -15.58
C ALA A 232 7.50 22.52 -16.62
N ASN A 233 8.36 22.13 -17.55
CA ASN A 233 8.03 21.22 -18.66
C ASN A 233 7.97 19.75 -18.27
N LEU A 234 8.48 19.38 -17.09
CA LEU A 234 8.38 18.01 -16.60
C LEU A 234 6.92 17.63 -16.34
N SER A 235 6.62 16.32 -16.44
CA SER A 235 5.31 15.82 -16.01
C SER A 235 5.06 16.17 -14.53
N ASN A 236 3.80 16.33 -14.13
CA ASN A 236 3.45 16.60 -12.73
C ASN A 236 4.03 15.56 -11.81
N TYR A 237 4.00 14.28 -12.22
CA TYR A 237 4.58 13.17 -11.48
C TYR A 237 6.09 13.33 -11.28
N ALA A 238 6.86 13.49 -12.35
CA ALA A 238 8.31 13.65 -12.27
C ALA A 238 8.70 14.89 -11.46
N LYS A 239 8.01 16.02 -11.67
CA LYS A 239 8.19 17.25 -10.90
C LYS A 239 8.03 17.02 -9.40
N SER A 240 6.91 16.41 -9.00
CA SER A 240 6.59 16.21 -7.60
C SER A 240 7.59 15.28 -6.89
N LYS A 241 8.03 14.21 -7.58
CA LYS A 241 9.05 13.31 -7.04
C LYS A 241 10.41 13.99 -6.92
N LEU A 242 10.84 14.71 -7.96
CA LEU A 242 12.12 15.43 -7.95
C LEU A 242 12.16 16.53 -6.88
N MET A 243 11.05 17.27 -6.70
CA MET A 243 10.92 18.26 -5.62
C MET A 243 11.02 17.58 -4.25
N ALA A 244 10.34 16.44 -4.06
CA ALA A 244 10.40 15.68 -2.81
C ALA A 244 11.84 15.24 -2.50
N GLU A 245 12.54 14.63 -3.46
CA GLU A 245 13.93 14.20 -3.29
C GLU A 245 14.86 15.36 -2.87
N LYS A 246 14.75 16.50 -3.56
CA LYS A 246 15.57 17.69 -3.26
C LYS A 246 15.26 18.25 -1.86
N THR A 247 13.98 18.30 -1.48
CA THR A 247 13.58 18.82 -0.17
C THR A 247 13.96 17.86 0.97
N LEU A 248 13.83 16.54 0.77
CA LEU A 248 14.27 15.55 1.79
C LEU A 248 15.77 15.63 2.04
N ARG A 249 16.57 15.77 0.99
CA ARG A 249 18.03 15.98 1.10
C ARG A 249 18.33 17.26 1.89
N HIS A 250 17.70 18.38 1.53
CA HIS A 250 17.87 19.64 2.24
C HIS A 250 17.50 19.53 3.73
N LEU A 251 16.38 18.85 4.07
CA LEU A 251 15.97 18.63 5.46
C LEU A 251 16.96 17.76 6.23
N HIS A 252 17.61 16.81 5.58
CA HIS A 252 18.67 16.02 6.18
C HIS A 252 19.90 16.90 6.50
N GLU A 253 20.38 17.66 5.53
CA GLU A 253 21.56 18.53 5.65
C GLU A 253 21.36 19.63 6.71
N THR A 254 20.16 20.20 6.79
CA THR A 254 19.88 21.35 7.68
C THR A 254 19.30 20.99 9.02
N SER A 255 18.64 19.85 9.14
CA SER A 255 17.82 19.52 10.32
C SER A 255 17.95 18.06 10.77
N GLY A 256 18.84 17.28 10.15
CA GLY A 256 19.15 15.91 10.56
C GLY A 256 18.01 14.92 10.34
N LEU A 257 17.17 15.10 9.30
CA LEU A 257 16.14 14.11 8.96
C LEU A 257 16.78 12.76 8.67
N ASP A 258 16.39 11.73 9.39
CA ASP A 258 16.76 10.34 9.10
C ASP A 258 15.86 9.81 7.99
N TYR A 259 16.34 9.79 6.74
CA TYR A 259 15.58 9.31 5.59
C TYR A 259 16.38 8.37 4.70
N THR A 260 15.67 7.58 3.89
CA THR A 260 16.24 6.89 2.74
C THR A 260 15.28 7.01 1.57
N ILE A 261 15.81 7.35 0.39
CA ILE A 261 15.07 7.32 -0.87
C ILE A 261 15.40 6.05 -1.64
N ILE A 262 14.36 5.31 -2.03
CA ILE A 262 14.47 4.15 -2.90
C ILE A 262 13.91 4.54 -4.27
N LYS A 263 14.77 4.62 -5.30
CA LYS A 263 14.36 4.86 -6.68
C LYS A 263 14.13 3.54 -7.38
N LEU A 264 12.93 3.40 -7.95
CA LEU A 264 12.50 2.20 -8.63
C LEU A 264 12.43 2.41 -10.14
N GLY A 265 12.70 1.34 -10.90
CA GLY A 265 12.40 1.25 -12.32
C GLY A 265 10.91 0.97 -12.56
N VAL A 266 10.59 0.22 -13.61
CA VAL A 266 9.23 -0.27 -13.86
C VAL A 266 8.93 -1.39 -12.88
N VAL A 267 8.04 -1.15 -11.93
CA VAL A 267 7.70 -2.16 -10.91
C VAL A 267 6.73 -3.19 -11.48
N TYR A 268 7.07 -4.47 -11.30
CA TYR A 268 6.23 -5.59 -11.70
C TYR A 268 5.95 -6.54 -10.54
N GLY A 269 4.86 -7.31 -10.64
CA GLY A 269 4.47 -8.31 -9.64
C GLY A 269 2.97 -8.56 -9.63
N LYS A 270 2.55 -9.47 -8.74
CA LYS A 270 1.15 -9.82 -8.49
C LYS A 270 0.49 -8.77 -7.59
N HIS A 271 -0.84 -8.81 -7.50
CA HIS A 271 -1.65 -7.99 -6.58
C HIS A 271 -1.67 -6.48 -6.86
N ASP A 272 -1.33 -6.03 -8.08
CA ASP A 272 -1.60 -4.65 -8.47
C ASP A 272 -3.11 -4.48 -8.72
N HIS A 273 -3.76 -3.68 -7.88
CA HIS A 273 -5.19 -3.39 -8.00
C HIS A 273 -5.50 -2.23 -8.95
N LYS A 274 -4.46 -1.50 -9.35
CA LYS A 274 -4.56 -0.40 -10.30
C LYS A 274 -4.07 -0.88 -11.66
N VAL A 275 -4.88 -0.67 -12.71
CA VAL A 275 -4.47 -1.00 -14.08
C VAL A 275 -3.55 0.10 -14.59
N GLN A 276 -2.28 0.10 -14.17
CA GLN A 276 -1.26 1.07 -14.55
C GLN A 276 0.09 0.37 -14.81
N GLY A 277 0.99 1.03 -15.51
CA GLY A 277 2.34 0.54 -15.75
C GLY A 277 2.38 -0.88 -16.34
N PHE A 278 3.12 -1.77 -15.67
CA PHE A 278 3.30 -3.16 -16.12
C PHE A 278 1.99 -3.95 -16.22
N HIS A 279 1.07 -3.77 -15.25
CA HIS A 279 -0.25 -4.41 -15.28
C HIS A 279 -1.06 -3.97 -16.52
N ARG A 280 -1.01 -2.70 -16.89
CA ARG A 280 -1.70 -2.22 -18.10
C ARG A 280 -1.08 -2.78 -19.38
N LEU A 281 0.25 -2.87 -19.44
CA LEU A 281 0.94 -3.51 -20.57
C LEU A 281 0.44 -4.94 -20.78
N LEU A 282 0.41 -5.74 -19.70
CA LEU A 282 -0.12 -7.11 -19.73
C LEU A 282 -1.56 -7.17 -20.23
N LEU A 283 -2.46 -6.35 -19.66
CA LEU A 283 -3.87 -6.32 -20.02
C LEU A 283 -4.07 -5.88 -21.49
N THR A 284 -3.29 -4.90 -21.96
CA THR A 284 -3.36 -4.42 -23.34
C THR A 284 -2.94 -5.51 -24.33
N ILE A 285 -1.91 -6.28 -23.98
CA ILE A 285 -1.47 -7.42 -24.80
C ILE A 285 -2.52 -8.54 -24.76
N ALA A 286 -3.02 -8.90 -23.57
CA ALA A 286 -4.03 -9.94 -23.41
C ALA A 286 -5.32 -9.64 -24.19
N ARG A 287 -5.73 -8.38 -24.25
CA ARG A 287 -6.86 -7.91 -25.07
C ARG A 287 -6.54 -7.80 -26.55
N GLN A 288 -5.35 -8.19 -26.99
CA GLN A 288 -4.87 -8.06 -28.37
C GLN A 288 -4.99 -6.63 -28.94
N SER A 289 -5.02 -5.63 -28.05
CA SER A 289 -5.13 -4.22 -28.47
C SER A 289 -3.79 -3.64 -28.93
N LEU A 290 -2.67 -4.34 -28.70
CA LEU A 290 -1.34 -3.93 -29.13
C LEU A 290 -1.00 -4.56 -30.49
N LEU A 291 -1.49 -3.93 -31.56
CA LEU A 291 -1.30 -4.41 -32.93
C LEU A 291 0.12 -4.15 -33.48
N PHE A 292 0.80 -3.13 -32.96
CA PHE A 292 2.11 -2.68 -33.40
C PHE A 292 3.07 -2.58 -32.25
N MET A 293 4.36 -2.68 -32.54
CA MET A 293 5.44 -2.45 -31.56
C MET A 293 5.69 -0.94 -31.45
N LEU A 294 5.14 -0.30 -30.41
CA LEU A 294 5.34 1.13 -30.12
C LEU A 294 6.63 1.30 -29.30
N THR A 295 7.74 0.77 -29.83
CA THR A 295 9.08 0.89 -29.23
C THR A 295 10.14 0.76 -30.32
N GLY A 296 11.36 1.21 -30.05
CA GLY A 296 12.54 0.91 -30.87
C GLY A 296 13.13 -0.47 -30.56
N ARG A 297 13.88 -1.03 -31.51
CA ARG A 297 14.70 -2.22 -31.23
C ARG A 297 15.85 -1.83 -30.31
N GLY A 298 16.20 -2.71 -29.37
CA GLY A 298 17.29 -2.49 -28.43
C GLY A 298 16.99 -1.47 -27.33
N VAL A 299 15.78 -0.92 -27.25
CA VAL A 299 15.37 0.00 -26.18
C VAL A 299 15.18 -0.77 -24.87
N LYS A 300 16.02 -0.44 -23.87
CA LYS A 300 16.07 -1.14 -22.58
C LYS A 300 15.60 -0.27 -21.44
N HIS A 301 14.94 -0.90 -20.46
CA HIS A 301 14.53 -0.25 -19.21
C HIS A 301 14.92 -1.12 -18.01
N SER A 302 15.14 -0.47 -16.87
CA SER A 302 15.31 -1.16 -15.59
C SER A 302 13.95 -1.50 -14.99
N TYR A 303 13.83 -2.72 -14.51
CA TYR A 303 12.64 -3.25 -13.85
C TYR A 303 12.91 -3.52 -12.37
N THR A 304 11.86 -3.63 -11.58
CA THR A 304 11.95 -3.91 -10.15
C THR A 304 10.89 -4.94 -9.75
N SER A 305 11.30 -6.08 -9.24
CA SER A 305 10.35 -7.04 -8.65
C SER A 305 9.78 -6.51 -7.33
N CYS A 306 8.45 -6.45 -7.23
CA CYS A 306 7.80 -6.01 -5.99
C CYS A 306 8.07 -6.94 -4.80
N LYS A 307 8.45 -8.20 -5.04
CA LYS A 307 8.79 -9.18 -3.98
C LYS A 307 10.13 -8.88 -3.31
N LYS A 308 11.08 -8.28 -4.04
CA LYS A 308 12.42 -7.94 -3.51
C LYS A 308 12.39 -6.70 -2.60
N ILE A 309 11.38 -5.83 -2.73
CA ILE A 309 11.31 -4.56 -2.03
C ILE A 309 11.17 -4.73 -0.50
N PRO A 310 10.28 -5.60 0.03
CA PRO A 310 10.07 -5.69 1.46
C PRO A 310 11.30 -6.14 2.27
N PRO A 311 12.04 -7.19 1.88
CA PRO A 311 13.28 -7.56 2.60
C PRO A 311 14.32 -6.43 2.59
N PHE A 312 14.43 -5.69 1.48
CA PHE A 312 15.33 -4.54 1.40
C PHE A 312 14.90 -3.42 2.37
N VAL A 313 13.62 -3.08 2.43
CA VAL A 313 13.12 -2.06 3.37
C VAL A 313 13.34 -2.48 4.82
N ASP A 314 13.12 -3.76 5.15
CA ASP A 314 13.41 -4.29 6.49
C ASP A 314 14.91 -4.16 6.84
N TYR A 315 15.78 -4.49 5.89
CA TYR A 315 17.22 -4.32 6.03
C TYR A 315 17.62 -2.85 6.26
N LEU A 316 17.06 -1.92 5.47
CA LEU A 316 17.27 -0.48 5.63
C LEU A 316 16.87 0.02 7.02
N LEU A 317 15.77 -0.48 7.57
CA LEU A 317 15.29 -0.11 8.91
C LEU A 317 16.17 -0.67 10.03
N ALA A 318 16.83 -1.78 9.78
CA ALA A 318 17.77 -2.40 10.72
C ALA A 318 19.16 -1.74 10.71
N ASN A 319 19.59 -1.16 9.57
CA ASN A 319 20.96 -0.68 9.35
C ASN A 319 20.99 0.85 9.07
N ARG A 320 20.34 1.64 9.94
CA ARG A 320 20.15 3.08 9.72
C ARG A 320 21.44 3.88 9.60
N GLU A 321 22.52 3.48 10.28
CA GLU A 321 23.81 4.20 10.26
C GLU A 321 24.37 4.32 8.85
N GLU A 322 24.25 3.25 8.04
CA GLU A 322 24.74 3.24 6.65
C GLU A 322 23.77 3.91 5.69
N PHE A 323 22.47 3.71 5.90
CA PHE A 323 21.45 4.05 4.89
C PHE A 323 20.73 5.38 5.12
N SER A 324 20.97 6.05 6.25
CA SER A 324 20.39 7.37 6.52
C SER A 324 20.99 8.45 5.64
N GLY A 325 20.14 9.34 5.13
CA GLY A 325 20.54 10.43 4.23
C GLY A 325 20.86 9.98 2.79
N GLN A 326 20.60 8.72 2.45
CA GLN A 326 21.03 8.13 1.19
C GLN A 326 19.88 7.92 0.19
N THR A 327 20.26 7.87 -1.08
CA THR A 327 19.39 7.47 -2.19
C THR A 327 20.00 6.24 -2.85
N TYR A 328 19.17 5.22 -3.10
CA TYR A 328 19.58 4.00 -3.80
C TYR A 328 18.66 3.70 -4.97
N HIS A 329 19.24 3.27 -6.08
CA HIS A 329 18.50 2.58 -7.12
C HIS A 329 18.25 1.14 -6.68
N PHE A 330 16.99 0.72 -6.71
CA PHE A 330 16.61 -0.64 -6.40
C PHE A 330 15.90 -1.23 -7.61
N VAL A 331 16.67 -1.90 -8.46
CA VAL A 331 16.23 -2.49 -9.73
C VAL A 331 16.88 -3.85 -9.91
N ASP A 332 16.30 -4.68 -10.77
CA ASP A 332 16.90 -5.94 -11.21
C ASP A 332 18.20 -5.63 -11.96
N GLU A 333 19.18 -6.52 -11.86
CA GLU A 333 20.53 -6.29 -12.40
C GLU A 333 20.53 -6.13 -13.91
N GLU A 334 19.74 -6.96 -14.59
CA GLU A 334 19.69 -6.96 -16.04
C GLU A 334 18.56 -6.07 -16.56
N PRO A 335 18.89 -4.98 -17.29
CA PRO A 335 17.89 -4.19 -17.98
C PRO A 335 17.19 -5.02 -19.07
N VAL A 336 15.89 -4.81 -19.21
CA VAL A 336 15.03 -5.59 -20.10
C VAL A 336 14.69 -4.80 -21.35
N GLU A 337 14.86 -5.42 -22.51
CA GLU A 337 14.40 -4.88 -23.77
C GLU A 337 12.86 -4.98 -23.86
N LEU A 338 12.18 -3.83 -24.07
CA LEU A 338 10.72 -3.77 -24.07
C LEU A 338 10.10 -4.63 -25.17
N SER A 339 10.73 -4.71 -26.35
CA SER A 339 10.26 -5.55 -27.45
C SER A 339 10.29 -7.03 -27.08
N GLN A 340 11.38 -7.51 -26.47
CA GLN A 340 11.51 -8.89 -26.00
C GLN A 340 10.48 -9.24 -24.93
N LEU A 341 10.23 -8.33 -24.01
CA LEU A 341 9.21 -8.50 -22.98
C LEU A 341 7.81 -8.64 -23.59
N ILE A 342 7.45 -7.78 -24.54
CA ILE A 342 6.15 -7.86 -25.25
C ILE A 342 6.02 -9.18 -25.97
N LEU A 343 7.05 -9.64 -26.68
CA LEU A 343 7.06 -10.92 -27.38
C LEU A 343 6.94 -12.10 -26.43
N SER A 344 7.64 -12.06 -25.30
CA SER A 344 7.56 -13.12 -24.28
C SER A 344 6.16 -13.20 -23.67
N ILE A 345 5.51 -12.06 -23.41
CA ILE A 345 4.13 -12.03 -22.93
C ILE A 345 3.19 -12.62 -24.00
N LYS A 346 3.31 -12.20 -25.27
CA LYS A 346 2.49 -12.74 -26.37
C LYS A 346 2.67 -14.24 -26.54
N ALA A 347 3.91 -14.71 -26.51
CA ALA A 347 4.20 -16.14 -26.64
C ALA A 347 3.58 -16.94 -25.48
N ARG A 348 3.67 -16.44 -24.24
CA ARG A 348 3.08 -17.10 -23.08
C ARG A 348 1.55 -17.11 -23.14
N LEU A 349 0.93 -16.08 -23.70
CA LEU A 349 -0.52 -16.01 -23.92
C LEU A 349 -1.01 -16.80 -25.14
N GLY A 350 -0.13 -17.51 -25.84
CA GLY A 350 -0.50 -18.24 -27.06
C GLY A 350 -0.98 -17.35 -28.22
N ILE A 351 -0.70 -16.04 -28.13
CA ILE A 351 -1.10 -15.09 -29.18
C ILE A 351 -0.13 -15.24 -30.34
N THR A 352 -0.65 -15.72 -31.49
CA THR A 352 0.11 -15.77 -32.73
C THR A 352 0.55 -14.37 -33.14
N VAL A 353 1.85 -14.15 -33.22
CA VAL A 353 2.41 -12.86 -33.60
C VAL A 353 2.38 -12.79 -35.14
N PRO A 354 1.52 -11.96 -35.76
CA PRO A 354 1.76 -11.55 -37.13
C PRO A 354 3.08 -10.78 -37.16
N LYS A 355 3.70 -10.63 -38.33
CA LYS A 355 5.00 -9.96 -38.51
C LYS A 355 5.16 -8.77 -37.57
N GLU A 356 6.26 -8.74 -36.80
CA GLU A 356 6.59 -7.64 -35.89
C GLU A 356 6.69 -6.34 -36.69
N ILE A 357 5.71 -5.46 -36.52
CA ILE A 357 5.69 -4.16 -37.18
C ILE A 357 6.10 -3.10 -36.14
N TYR A 358 7.32 -2.63 -36.28
CA TYR A 358 7.83 -1.52 -35.47
C TYR A 358 7.38 -0.20 -36.07
N ILE A 359 6.72 0.64 -35.27
CA ILE A 359 6.37 2.00 -35.64
C ILE A 359 7.49 2.92 -35.21
N SER A 360 8.03 3.74 -36.12
CA SER A 360 9.06 4.72 -35.76
C SER A 360 8.49 5.83 -34.85
N TYR A 361 9.34 6.39 -33.99
CA TYR A 361 8.91 7.46 -33.06
C TYR A 361 8.23 8.66 -33.74
N PRO A 362 8.74 9.21 -34.86
CA PRO A 362 8.05 10.31 -35.54
C PRO A 362 6.63 9.94 -35.97
N LEU A 363 6.42 8.73 -36.49
CA LEU A 363 5.10 8.27 -36.92
C LEU A 363 4.17 8.05 -35.71
N ALA A 364 4.66 7.43 -34.64
CA ALA A 364 3.92 7.26 -33.40
C ALA A 364 3.50 8.61 -32.79
N ARG A 365 4.42 9.61 -32.83
CA ARG A 365 4.14 10.98 -32.36
C ARG A 365 3.04 11.65 -33.18
N VAL A 366 3.09 11.54 -34.52
CA VAL A 366 2.03 12.05 -35.39
C VAL A 366 0.69 11.39 -35.05
N GLY A 367 0.64 10.06 -34.94
CA GLY A 367 -0.55 9.32 -34.54
C GLY A 367 -1.12 9.79 -33.20
N THR A 368 -0.27 10.00 -32.20
CA THR A 368 -0.70 10.52 -30.89
C THR A 368 -1.24 11.95 -30.98
N ASN A 369 -0.64 12.79 -31.80
CA ASN A 369 -1.12 14.16 -31.97
C ASN A 369 -2.48 14.18 -32.69
N CYS A 370 -2.66 13.34 -33.69
CA CYS A 370 -3.97 13.16 -34.35
C CYS A 370 -5.02 12.67 -33.34
N LEU A 371 -4.71 11.68 -32.52
CA LEU A 371 -5.59 11.19 -31.47
C LEU A 371 -5.94 12.29 -30.47
N LYS A 372 -4.96 13.07 -30.00
CA LYS A 372 -5.20 14.23 -29.11
C LYS A 372 -6.16 15.24 -29.74
N TRP A 373 -6.03 15.47 -31.03
CA TRP A 373 -6.93 16.38 -31.77
C TRP A 373 -8.36 15.84 -31.83
N VAL A 374 -8.54 14.56 -32.17
CA VAL A 374 -9.85 13.87 -32.16
C VAL A 374 -10.48 13.93 -30.76
N LEU A 375 -9.71 13.58 -29.69
CA LEU A 375 -10.22 13.61 -28.32
C LEU A 375 -10.64 15.02 -27.88
N ARG A 376 -9.92 16.07 -28.30
CA ARG A 376 -10.34 17.46 -28.06
C ARG A 376 -11.67 17.79 -28.77
N GLY A 377 -11.87 17.28 -30.00
CA GLY A 377 -13.13 17.41 -30.71
C GLY A 377 -14.27 16.74 -29.97
N LEU A 378 -14.07 15.49 -29.50
CA LEU A 378 -15.07 14.74 -28.76
C LEU A 378 -15.40 15.43 -27.40
N ASN A 379 -14.42 15.93 -26.69
CA ASN A 379 -14.65 16.67 -25.46
C ASN A 379 -15.46 17.97 -25.68
N ARG A 380 -15.30 18.64 -26.85
CA ARG A 380 -16.07 19.83 -27.16
C ARG A 380 -17.57 19.55 -27.42
N ILE A 381 -17.91 18.33 -27.84
CA ILE A 381 -19.30 17.90 -28.03
C ILE A 381 -19.86 17.16 -26.79
N GLY A 382 -19.16 17.23 -25.63
CA GLY A 382 -19.65 16.66 -24.38
C GLY A 382 -19.32 15.18 -24.16
N ILE A 383 -18.52 14.55 -25.03
CA ILE A 383 -18.04 13.18 -24.83
C ILE A 383 -16.72 13.22 -24.07
N GLU A 384 -16.72 12.86 -22.81
CA GLU A 384 -15.51 12.78 -21.99
C GLU A 384 -14.63 11.61 -22.44
N ALA A 385 -13.64 11.88 -23.27
CA ALA A 385 -12.65 10.91 -23.69
C ALA A 385 -11.25 11.40 -23.28
N ARG A 386 -10.47 10.52 -22.66
CA ARG A 386 -9.12 10.82 -22.18
C ARG A 386 -8.08 9.95 -22.89
N LEU A 387 -6.91 10.54 -23.12
CA LEU A 387 -5.76 9.81 -23.63
C LEU A 387 -5.30 8.80 -22.55
N PRO A 388 -4.99 7.54 -22.89
CA PRO A 388 -4.36 6.62 -21.95
C PRO A 388 -3.08 7.24 -21.35
N ALA A 389 -2.91 7.10 -20.03
CA ALA A 389 -1.79 7.72 -19.30
C ALA A 389 -0.41 7.34 -19.89
N GLU A 390 -0.28 6.12 -20.41
CA GLU A 390 0.95 5.61 -21.01
C GLU A 390 1.33 6.35 -22.30
N MET A 391 0.35 6.79 -23.06
CA MET A 391 0.62 7.59 -24.27
C MET A 391 1.15 9.00 -23.94
N MET A 392 1.00 9.44 -22.70
CA MET A 392 1.65 10.68 -22.22
C MET A 392 3.17 10.49 -22.07
N PHE A 393 3.63 9.26 -21.88
CA PHE A 393 5.04 8.89 -21.70
C PHE A 393 5.60 8.12 -22.91
N MET A 394 4.98 8.25 -24.09
CA MET A 394 5.37 7.48 -25.27
C MET A 394 6.85 7.69 -25.65
N GLU A 395 7.42 8.87 -25.39
CA GLU A 395 8.83 9.15 -25.65
C GLU A 395 9.73 8.14 -24.92
N ASN A 396 9.38 7.75 -23.70
CA ASN A 396 10.17 6.81 -22.91
C ASN A 396 10.17 5.40 -23.53
N PHE A 397 9.16 5.02 -24.32
CA PHE A 397 9.16 3.72 -25.01
C PHE A 397 10.14 3.64 -26.17
N TYR A 398 10.69 4.77 -26.60
CA TYR A 398 11.66 4.87 -27.67
C TYR A 398 13.05 5.27 -27.21
N ALA A 399 13.25 5.47 -25.93
CA ALA A 399 14.51 5.86 -25.35
C ALA A 399 14.93 4.89 -24.24
N THR A 400 16.18 4.44 -24.30
CA THR A 400 16.74 3.58 -23.25
C THR A 400 16.90 4.37 -21.96
N GLN A 401 16.46 3.77 -20.85
CA GLN A 401 16.67 4.28 -19.50
C GLN A 401 17.04 3.13 -18.57
N THR A 402 18.32 3.03 -18.21
CA THR A 402 18.80 2.00 -17.29
C THR A 402 19.50 2.62 -16.09
N LEU A 403 19.28 2.04 -14.93
CA LEU A 403 19.75 2.50 -13.63
C LEU A 403 20.93 1.64 -13.17
N SER A 404 21.97 2.28 -12.66
CA SER A 404 23.12 1.60 -12.09
C SER A 404 22.77 1.01 -10.73
N THR A 405 23.19 -0.22 -10.46
CA THR A 405 23.10 -0.89 -9.16
C THR A 405 24.42 -0.83 -8.38
N ALA A 406 25.44 -0.14 -8.93
CA ALA A 406 26.79 -0.15 -8.38
C ALA A 406 26.85 0.34 -6.91
N LYS A 407 26.10 1.39 -6.58
CA LYS A 407 26.02 1.93 -5.22
C LYS A 407 25.40 0.91 -4.25
N LEU A 408 24.32 0.25 -4.65
CA LEU A 408 23.68 -0.77 -3.83
C LEU A 408 24.59 -2.00 -3.64
N LYS A 409 25.25 -2.45 -4.69
CA LYS A 409 26.24 -3.55 -4.61
C LYS A 409 27.45 -3.22 -3.73
N GLY A 410 27.82 -1.97 -3.63
CA GLY A 410 28.88 -1.49 -2.74
C GLY A 410 28.44 -1.31 -1.28
N SER A 411 27.16 -1.48 -0.96
CA SER A 411 26.63 -1.40 0.40
C SER A 411 26.71 -2.76 1.11
N SER A 412 26.40 -2.76 2.39
CA SER A 412 26.30 -4.00 3.20
C SER A 412 25.11 -4.90 2.82
N TYR A 413 24.18 -4.42 1.97
CA TYR A 413 23.03 -5.21 1.51
C TYR A 413 23.46 -6.22 0.45
N GLY A 414 23.49 -7.50 0.82
CA GLY A 414 23.69 -8.59 -0.12
C GLY A 414 22.43 -8.84 -0.95
N ILE A 415 22.52 -8.70 -2.28
CA ILE A 415 21.39 -9.03 -3.16
C ILE A 415 21.17 -10.54 -3.10
N PRO A 416 19.94 -11.03 -2.77
CA PRO A 416 19.67 -12.46 -2.70
C PRO A 416 19.84 -13.16 -4.05
N GLU A 417 20.52 -14.30 -4.07
CA GLU A 417 20.64 -15.18 -5.23
C GLU A 417 19.72 -16.43 -5.07
N PRO A 418 19.19 -17.02 -6.18
CA PRO A 418 19.33 -16.54 -7.56
C PRO A 418 18.53 -15.25 -7.81
N GLU A 419 19.05 -14.41 -8.69
CA GLU A 419 18.36 -13.17 -9.02
C GLU A 419 17.04 -13.45 -9.74
N THR A 420 15.95 -12.94 -9.20
CA THR A 420 14.64 -12.98 -9.81
C THR A 420 14.54 -11.88 -10.86
N THR A 421 14.20 -12.21 -12.09
CA THR A 421 14.01 -11.27 -13.19
C THR A 421 12.53 -11.22 -13.61
N VAL A 422 12.16 -10.23 -14.41
CA VAL A 422 10.81 -10.16 -14.96
C VAL A 422 10.45 -11.41 -15.76
N PHE A 423 11.41 -12.01 -16.48
CA PHE A 423 11.17 -13.20 -17.28
C PHE A 423 10.94 -14.46 -16.45
N THR A 424 11.65 -14.61 -15.32
CA THR A 424 11.46 -15.76 -14.42
C THR A 424 10.13 -15.69 -13.67
N GLU A 425 9.64 -14.49 -13.36
CA GLU A 425 8.35 -14.31 -12.67
C GLU A 425 7.15 -14.21 -13.63
N LEU A 426 7.40 -13.94 -14.91
CA LEU A 426 6.36 -13.68 -15.91
C LEU A 426 5.27 -14.75 -15.98
N PRO A 427 5.59 -16.07 -15.99
CA PRO A 427 4.57 -17.12 -15.99
C PRO A 427 3.55 -16.96 -14.87
N GLY A 428 4.04 -16.95 -13.63
CA GLY A 428 3.16 -16.85 -12.47
C GLY A 428 2.43 -15.50 -12.33
N ILE A 429 2.94 -14.42 -12.93
CA ILE A 429 2.28 -13.12 -12.99
C ILE A 429 1.14 -13.17 -14.00
N ILE A 430 1.36 -13.74 -15.18
CA ILE A 430 0.33 -13.88 -16.23
C ILE A 430 -0.80 -14.74 -15.69
N ASP A 431 -0.53 -15.92 -15.14
CA ASP A 431 -1.53 -16.83 -14.59
C ASP A 431 -2.39 -16.14 -13.51
N TYR A 432 -1.75 -15.39 -12.61
CA TYR A 432 -2.45 -14.61 -11.60
C TYR A 432 -3.40 -13.56 -12.21
N TYR A 433 -2.94 -12.80 -13.20
CA TYR A 433 -3.76 -11.74 -13.79
C TYR A 433 -4.86 -12.27 -14.70
N ILE A 434 -4.63 -13.35 -15.43
CA ILE A 434 -5.68 -13.99 -16.24
C ILE A 434 -6.85 -14.37 -15.33
N THR A 435 -6.60 -15.17 -14.28
CA THR A 435 -7.62 -15.58 -13.31
C THR A 435 -8.35 -14.36 -12.72
N ARG A 436 -7.61 -13.33 -12.36
CA ARG A 436 -8.20 -12.11 -11.80
C ARG A 436 -9.06 -11.35 -12.80
N TRP A 437 -8.61 -11.23 -14.06
CA TRP A 437 -9.35 -10.51 -15.11
C TRP A 437 -10.60 -11.24 -15.51
N GLU A 438 -10.62 -12.56 -15.49
CA GLU A 438 -11.82 -13.38 -15.65
C GLU A 438 -12.84 -13.05 -14.59
N HIS A 439 -12.45 -13.11 -13.31
CA HIS A 439 -13.34 -12.78 -12.20
C HIS A 439 -13.87 -11.34 -12.24
N LEU A 440 -13.13 -10.42 -12.85
CA LEU A 440 -13.53 -9.02 -13.03
C LEU A 440 -14.25 -8.75 -14.37
N ASN A 441 -14.46 -9.77 -15.19
CA ASN A 441 -15.02 -9.68 -16.54
C ASN A 441 -14.28 -8.67 -17.45
N LEU A 442 -12.97 -8.52 -17.25
CA LEU A 442 -12.11 -7.64 -18.04
C LEU A 442 -11.61 -8.32 -19.32
N VAL A 443 -11.54 -9.62 -19.33
CA VAL A 443 -11.25 -10.48 -20.48
C VAL A 443 -12.30 -11.59 -20.51
N SER A 444 -12.57 -12.15 -21.68
CA SER A 444 -13.41 -13.35 -21.80
C SER A 444 -12.77 -14.49 -21.03
N ALA A 445 -13.59 -15.38 -20.45
CA ALA A 445 -13.08 -16.53 -19.72
C ALA A 445 -12.05 -17.29 -20.56
N TYR A 446 -10.84 -17.38 -20.04
CA TYR A 446 -9.78 -18.18 -20.61
C TYR A 446 -9.92 -19.60 -20.05
N ASN A 447 -10.54 -20.47 -20.81
CA ASN A 447 -10.40 -21.89 -20.53
C ASN A 447 -8.95 -22.33 -20.80
N VAL A 448 -8.54 -23.45 -20.22
CA VAL A 448 -7.26 -24.10 -20.44
C VAL A 448 -6.96 -24.27 -21.94
N CYS A 449 -8.01 -24.39 -22.74
CA CYS A 449 -7.98 -24.22 -24.19
C CYS A 449 -7.98 -22.73 -24.58
N PHE A 450 -6.93 -22.02 -24.20
CA PHE A 450 -6.67 -20.64 -24.66
C PHE A 450 -6.68 -20.50 -26.19
N ILE A 451 -6.76 -21.62 -26.87
CA ILE A 451 -6.59 -21.76 -28.30
C ILE A 451 -7.85 -21.42 -29.09
N ASP A 452 -9.06 -21.49 -28.50
CA ASP A 452 -10.27 -21.07 -29.21
C ASP A 452 -11.55 -20.83 -28.37
N PRO A 453 -11.58 -19.83 -27.44
CA PRO A 453 -12.84 -19.49 -26.75
C PRO A 453 -13.88 -18.89 -27.71
N LEU A 454 -13.46 -18.30 -28.82
CA LEU A 454 -14.37 -17.76 -29.83
C LEU A 454 -15.19 -18.86 -30.50
N LYS A 455 -14.59 -20.01 -30.85
CA LYS A 455 -15.32 -21.12 -31.50
C LYS A 455 -16.33 -21.78 -30.58
N GLN A 456 -16.01 -21.95 -29.30
CA GLN A 456 -16.98 -22.51 -28.34
C GLN A 456 -18.13 -21.56 -28.07
N THR A 457 -17.85 -20.25 -27.93
CA THR A 457 -18.88 -19.22 -27.76
C THR A 457 -19.72 -19.05 -29.03
N GLU A 458 -19.08 -19.11 -30.20
CA GLU A 458 -19.80 -19.13 -31.50
C GLU A 458 -20.62 -20.44 -31.64
N GLY A 459 -20.06 -21.57 -31.29
CA GLY A 459 -20.75 -22.85 -31.24
C GLY A 459 -21.97 -22.79 -30.32
N PHE A 460 -21.79 -22.29 -29.09
CA PHE A 460 -22.89 -22.10 -28.15
C PHE A 460 -23.99 -21.15 -28.73
N SER A 461 -23.56 -20.06 -29.33
CA SER A 461 -24.49 -19.03 -29.83
C SER A 461 -25.22 -19.45 -31.09
N HIS A 462 -24.55 -20.20 -31.99
CA HIS A 462 -25.09 -20.49 -33.34
C HIS A 462 -25.40 -21.97 -33.58
N ASN A 463 -24.75 -22.89 -32.88
CA ASN A 463 -24.97 -24.33 -33.03
C ASN A 463 -24.67 -25.10 -31.74
N PRO A 464 -25.50 -24.95 -30.68
CA PRO A 464 -25.28 -25.61 -29.39
C PRO A 464 -25.34 -27.14 -29.51
N GLN A 465 -26.07 -27.67 -30.48
CA GLN A 465 -26.13 -29.12 -30.74
C GLN A 465 -24.77 -29.68 -31.13
N TYR A 466 -24.00 -28.97 -31.95
CA TYR A 466 -22.63 -29.34 -32.33
C TYR A 466 -21.70 -29.43 -31.12
N LEU A 467 -21.83 -28.51 -30.16
CA LEU A 467 -21.02 -28.57 -28.93
C LEU A 467 -21.33 -29.83 -28.13
N ILE A 468 -22.59 -30.20 -27.96
CA ILE A 468 -23.01 -31.42 -27.27
C ILE A 468 -22.47 -32.65 -27.98
N GLU A 469 -22.55 -32.70 -29.31
CA GLU A 469 -21.98 -33.78 -30.11
C GLU A 469 -20.46 -33.87 -29.98
N ALA A 470 -19.76 -32.74 -29.95
CA ALA A 470 -18.31 -32.69 -29.75
C ALA A 470 -17.89 -33.20 -28.36
N ILE A 471 -18.69 -32.91 -27.32
CA ILE A 471 -18.49 -33.46 -25.96
C ILE A 471 -18.73 -34.98 -25.95
N HIS A 472 -19.85 -35.43 -26.55
CA HIS A 472 -20.19 -36.84 -26.59
C HIS A 472 -19.20 -37.70 -27.40
N ASN A 473 -18.60 -37.11 -28.42
CA ASN A 473 -17.61 -37.77 -29.26
C ASN A 473 -16.17 -37.66 -28.72
N GLY A 474 -15.98 -37.03 -27.54
CA GLY A 474 -14.67 -36.85 -26.93
C GLY A 474 -13.74 -35.85 -27.64
N ALA A 475 -14.30 -35.05 -28.57
CA ALA A 475 -13.55 -33.98 -29.24
C ALA A 475 -13.32 -32.77 -28.31
N ILE A 476 -14.17 -32.64 -27.28
CA ILE A 476 -14.05 -31.68 -26.18
C ILE A 476 -14.25 -32.48 -24.89
N ASP A 477 -13.24 -32.50 -24.02
CA ASP A 477 -13.37 -33.05 -22.66
C ASP A 477 -13.61 -31.92 -21.65
N PRO A 478 -14.82 -31.75 -21.13
CA PRO A 478 -15.12 -30.70 -20.15
C PRO A 478 -14.52 -31.00 -18.77
N LEU A 479 -13.93 -32.18 -18.58
CA LEU A 479 -13.31 -32.62 -17.31
C LEU A 479 -11.78 -32.74 -17.42
N ALA A 480 -11.18 -32.31 -18.52
CA ALA A 480 -9.72 -32.40 -18.72
C ALA A 480 -8.92 -31.75 -17.57
N ASP A 481 -9.44 -30.64 -17.06
CA ASP A 481 -8.79 -29.87 -15.98
C ASP A 481 -8.90 -30.54 -14.60
N PHE A 482 -9.66 -31.65 -14.49
CA PHE A 482 -9.88 -32.39 -13.24
C PHE A 482 -9.24 -33.78 -13.27
N GLU A 483 -8.42 -34.11 -14.28
CA GLU A 483 -7.73 -35.41 -14.35
C GLU A 483 -6.84 -35.65 -13.13
N GLU A 484 -6.14 -34.64 -12.63
CA GLU A 484 -5.33 -34.71 -11.39
C GLU A 484 -6.14 -35.11 -10.15
N LEU A 485 -7.45 -34.82 -10.12
CA LEU A 485 -8.32 -35.23 -9.02
C LEU A 485 -8.78 -36.69 -9.12
N ARG A 486 -8.68 -37.30 -10.32
CA ARG A 486 -9.01 -38.71 -10.53
C ARG A 486 -7.91 -39.65 -10.06
N GLU A 487 -6.64 -39.17 -10.05
CA GLU A 487 -5.47 -39.94 -9.65
C GLU A 487 -5.13 -39.81 -8.16
N ALA A 488 -5.75 -38.87 -7.43
CA ALA A 488 -5.60 -38.76 -5.99
C ALA A 488 -6.38 -39.92 -5.31
N GLU A 489 -5.69 -41.00 -4.97
CA GLU A 489 -6.25 -42.01 -4.03
C GLU A 489 -6.68 -41.31 -2.74
N PRO A 490 -7.88 -41.65 -2.17
CA PRO A 490 -8.28 -41.07 -0.90
C PRO A 490 -7.22 -41.41 0.14
N ALA A 491 -6.65 -40.40 0.77
CA ALA A 491 -5.70 -40.54 1.87
C ALA A 491 -6.35 -41.47 2.93
N GLN A 492 -5.70 -42.61 3.17
CA GLN A 492 -6.09 -43.59 4.18
C GLN A 492 -5.89 -43.05 5.59
#